data_e87a747374de22ca58ce81aa2bb98a68
#
_entry.id   e87a747374de22ca58ce81aa2bb98a68
#
_cell.length_a   1.000
_cell.length_b   1.000
_cell.length_c   1.000
_cell.angle_alpha   90.00
_cell.angle_beta   90.00
_cell.angle_gamma   90.00
#
_symmetry.space_group_name_H-M   'P 1'
#
loop_
_entity.id
_entity.type
_entity.pdbx_description
1 polymer ?
#
loop_
_entity_poly.entity_id
_entity_poly.type
_entity_poly.pdbx_seq_one_letter_code
_entity_poly.pdbx_strand_id
1 'polypeptide(L)'
;MKSILQHKKECYFCHTIYNLHCHHVFEGTANRKISEKNGFKVWLCAEHHNMSNNSVHFNRNNDLILKRLYQKEYEKTHSREEFIKLIGRNYLDE
;
A
#
# COMPACT_ATOMS: atom_id res chain seq x y z
N MET A 1 -7.34 12.11 1.78
CA MET A 1 -6.87 10.75 2.05
C MET A 1 -5.97 10.73 3.27
N LYS A 2 -6.10 9.74 4.11
CA LYS A 2 -5.27 9.61 5.31
C LYS A 2 -4.40 8.37 5.20
N SER A 3 -3.07 8.55 5.16
CA SER A 3 -2.10 7.47 5.04
C SER A 3 -1.12 7.51 6.21
N ILE A 4 -0.70 6.35 6.70
CA ILE A 4 0.28 6.29 7.79
C ILE A 4 1.70 6.60 7.32
N LEU A 5 1.96 6.58 6.03
CA LEU A 5 3.30 6.74 5.47
C LEU A 5 3.43 7.92 4.52
N GLN A 6 2.45 8.15 3.64
CA GLN A 6 2.53 9.20 2.63
C GLN A 6 1.75 10.45 3.04
N HIS A 7 2.43 11.59 3.05
CA HIS A 7 1.84 12.86 3.46
C HIS A 7 1.63 13.85 2.32
N LYS A 8 2.25 13.60 1.16
CA LYS A 8 2.10 14.44 -0.03
C LYS A 8 1.19 13.78 -1.06
N LYS A 9 0.37 14.57 -1.72
CA LYS A 9 -0.49 14.06 -2.79
C LYS A 9 0.29 14.02 -4.09
N GLU A 10 1.07 12.95 -4.26
CA GLU A 10 1.87 12.68 -5.46
C GLU A 10 2.06 11.17 -5.60
N CYS A 11 2.34 10.70 -6.82
CA CYS A 11 2.63 9.28 -7.02
C CYS A 11 3.83 8.87 -6.19
N TYR A 12 3.68 7.79 -5.43
CA TYR A 12 4.76 7.31 -4.56
C TYR A 12 6.03 6.96 -5.35
N PHE A 13 5.88 6.43 -6.56
CA PHE A 13 7.02 5.99 -7.36
C PHE A 13 7.65 7.07 -8.22
N CYS A 14 6.86 7.88 -8.93
CA CYS A 14 7.40 8.86 -9.87
C CYS A 14 7.17 10.31 -9.49
N HIS A 15 6.44 10.56 -8.40
CA HIS A 15 6.18 11.89 -7.85
C HIS A 15 5.35 12.83 -8.73
N THR A 16 4.73 12.32 -9.80
CA THR A 16 3.78 13.11 -10.59
C THR A 16 2.57 13.48 -9.73
N ILE A 17 2.00 14.65 -10.02
CA ILE A 17 0.79 15.11 -9.35
C ILE A 17 -0.47 14.89 -10.21
N TYR A 18 -0.30 14.28 -11.39
CA TYR A 18 -1.38 14.09 -12.35
C TYR A 18 -1.90 12.66 -12.36
N ASN A 19 -3.19 12.50 -12.64
CA ASN A 19 -3.86 11.22 -12.79
C ASN A 19 -3.64 10.30 -11.58
N LEU A 20 -3.82 10.84 -10.38
CA LEU A 20 -3.60 10.13 -9.15
C LEU A 20 -4.82 9.30 -8.75
N HIS A 21 -4.55 8.05 -8.37
CA HIS A 21 -5.55 7.13 -7.80
C HIS A 21 -5.18 6.82 -6.36
N CYS A 22 -6.18 6.72 -5.49
CA CYS A 22 -5.97 6.25 -4.13
C CYS A 22 -5.94 4.73 -4.16
N HIS A 23 -4.78 4.14 -3.87
CA HIS A 23 -4.59 2.69 -3.87
C HIS A 23 -4.62 2.17 -2.44
N HIS A 24 -5.44 1.16 -2.20
CA HIS A 24 -5.45 0.43 -0.93
C HIS A 24 -4.34 -0.63 -1.00
N VAL A 25 -3.36 -0.52 -0.11
CA VAL A 25 -2.13 -1.33 -0.18
C VAL A 25 -2.42 -2.82 0.00
N PHE A 26 -3.32 -3.18 0.91
CA PHE A 26 -3.73 -4.56 1.12
C PHE A 26 -5.10 -4.76 0.50
N GLU A 27 -5.18 -5.68 -0.44
CA GLU A 27 -6.32 -5.89 -1.33
C GLU A 27 -7.23 -7.03 -0.86
N GLY A 28 -8.36 -7.18 -1.55
CA GLY A 28 -9.38 -8.14 -1.18
C GLY A 28 -10.49 -7.45 -0.40
N THR A 29 -11.69 -8.01 -0.42
CA THR A 29 -12.88 -7.37 0.14
C THR A 29 -12.69 -6.94 1.61
N ALA A 30 -12.19 -7.83 2.44
CA ALA A 30 -11.97 -7.53 3.85
C ALA A 30 -10.77 -6.60 4.05
N ASN A 31 -9.66 -6.87 3.37
CA ASN A 31 -8.42 -6.10 3.55
C ASN A 31 -8.51 -4.70 2.97
N ARG A 32 -9.37 -4.47 1.98
CA ARG A 32 -9.61 -3.12 1.47
C ARG A 32 -10.24 -2.24 2.55
N LYS A 33 -11.22 -2.77 3.27
CA LYS A 33 -11.84 -2.05 4.38
C LYS A 33 -10.86 -1.80 5.51
N ILE A 34 -10.03 -2.78 5.80
CA ILE A 34 -8.96 -2.68 6.82
C ILE A 34 -7.94 -1.62 6.39
N SER A 35 -7.53 -1.63 5.11
CA SER A 35 -6.62 -0.63 4.57
C SER A 35 -7.20 0.78 4.70
N GLU A 36 -8.47 0.95 4.38
CA GLU A 36 -9.15 2.25 4.49
C GLU A 36 -9.14 2.74 5.95
N LYS A 37 -9.48 1.87 6.88
CA LYS A 37 -9.57 2.21 8.29
C LYS A 37 -8.21 2.51 8.92
N ASN A 38 -7.17 1.80 8.52
CA ASN A 38 -5.85 1.89 9.15
C ASN A 38 -4.86 2.80 8.41
N GLY A 39 -5.30 3.46 7.34
CA GLY A 39 -4.42 4.33 6.59
C GLY A 39 -3.39 3.61 5.72
N PHE A 40 -3.65 2.36 5.35
CA PHE A 40 -2.82 1.61 4.41
C PHE A 40 -3.19 2.02 2.98
N LYS A 41 -3.01 3.30 2.69
CA LYS A 41 -3.39 3.91 1.41
C LYS A 41 -2.24 4.72 0.87
N VAL A 42 -2.13 4.78 -0.44
CA VAL A 42 -1.07 5.50 -1.12
C VAL A 42 -1.60 6.09 -2.43
N TRP A 43 -1.08 7.26 -2.80
CA TRP A 43 -1.37 7.84 -4.12
C TRP A 43 -0.45 7.20 -5.15
N LEU A 44 -1.04 6.71 -6.24
CA LEU A 44 -0.31 6.21 -7.39
C LEU A 44 -0.90 6.84 -8.64
N CYS A 45 -0.04 7.23 -9.60
CA CYS A 45 -0.55 7.67 -10.89
C CYS A 45 -1.12 6.47 -11.65
N ALA A 46 -1.91 6.75 -12.70
CA ALA A 46 -2.55 5.69 -13.48
C ALA A 46 -1.54 4.65 -13.96
N GLU A 47 -0.37 5.09 -14.43
CA GLU A 47 0.67 4.20 -14.93
C GLU A 47 1.20 3.25 -13.85
N HIS A 48 1.46 3.75 -12.65
CA HIS A 48 1.99 2.92 -11.56
C HIS A 48 0.89 2.16 -10.81
N HIS A 49 -0.36 2.51 -11.01
CA HIS A 49 -1.48 1.83 -10.37
C HIS A 49 -1.95 0.60 -11.15
N ASN A 50 -2.37 0.77 -12.40
CA ASN A 50 -2.93 -0.35 -13.17
C ASN A 50 -2.81 -0.26 -14.69
N MET A 51 -2.06 0.70 -15.25
CA MET A 51 -2.04 0.94 -16.68
C MET A 51 -0.72 0.59 -17.40
N SER A 52 0.21 -0.04 -16.71
CA SER A 52 1.48 -0.45 -17.32
C SER A 52 2.05 -1.67 -16.62
N ASN A 53 3.11 -2.25 -17.19
CA ASN A 53 3.84 -3.37 -16.58
C ASN A 53 4.60 -2.94 -15.31
N ASN A 54 4.75 -1.65 -15.08
CA ASN A 54 5.36 -1.12 -13.85
C ASN A 54 4.34 -0.83 -12.77
N SER A 55 3.05 -1.06 -13.05
CA SER A 55 1.99 -0.81 -12.08
C SER A 55 1.97 -1.90 -11.00
N VAL A 56 1.48 -1.55 -9.81
CA VAL A 56 1.39 -2.52 -8.71
C VAL A 56 0.47 -3.69 -9.00
N HIS A 57 -0.51 -3.50 -9.89
CA HIS A 57 -1.42 -4.60 -10.28
C HIS A 57 -0.79 -5.60 -11.25
N PHE A 58 0.26 -5.20 -11.97
CA PHE A 58 0.93 -6.06 -12.96
C PHE A 58 2.40 -6.34 -12.63
N ASN A 59 2.93 -5.73 -11.58
CA ASN A 59 4.32 -5.93 -11.16
C ASN A 59 4.35 -6.32 -9.69
N ARG A 60 4.57 -7.61 -9.43
CA ARG A 60 4.58 -8.16 -8.07
C ARG A 60 5.64 -7.50 -7.19
N ASN A 61 6.80 -7.17 -7.74
CA ASN A 61 7.87 -6.53 -6.97
C ASN A 61 7.44 -5.16 -6.47
N ASN A 62 6.81 -4.34 -7.32
CA ASN A 62 6.34 -3.02 -6.92
C ASN A 62 5.20 -3.11 -5.89
N ASP A 63 4.32 -4.08 -6.04
CA ASP A 63 3.27 -4.35 -5.07
C ASP A 63 3.86 -4.71 -3.70
N LEU A 64 4.86 -5.61 -3.69
CA LEU A 64 5.52 -6.03 -2.46
C LEU A 64 6.31 -4.91 -1.78
N ILE A 65 6.91 -4.00 -2.55
CA ILE A 65 7.59 -2.83 -1.98
C ILE A 65 6.63 -2.07 -1.07
N LEU A 66 5.44 -1.76 -1.56
CA LEU A 66 4.44 -1.03 -0.78
C LEU A 66 3.96 -1.84 0.43
N LYS A 67 3.65 -3.13 0.24
CA LYS A 67 3.17 -3.98 1.31
C LYS A 67 4.18 -4.09 2.45
N ARG A 68 5.45 -4.27 2.11
CA ARG A 68 6.52 -4.34 3.12
C ARG A 68 6.73 -3.02 3.84
N LEU A 69 6.70 -1.91 3.12
CA LEU A 69 6.84 -0.59 3.72
C LEU A 69 5.71 -0.30 4.72
N TYR A 70 4.48 -0.60 4.34
CA TYR A 70 3.34 -0.34 5.21
C TYR A 70 3.29 -1.29 6.40
N GLN A 71 3.71 -2.54 6.23
CA GLN A 71 3.85 -3.45 7.36
C GLN A 71 4.91 -2.96 8.34
N LYS A 72 6.07 -2.52 7.86
CA LYS A 72 7.12 -1.97 8.72
C LYS A 72 6.64 -0.76 9.49
N GLU A 73 5.89 0.12 8.84
CA GLU A 73 5.36 1.31 9.50
C GLU A 73 4.38 0.93 10.60
N TYR A 74 3.49 -0.02 10.34
CA TYR A 74 2.54 -0.53 11.32
C TYR A 74 3.26 -1.15 12.51
N GLU A 75 4.33 -1.91 12.26
CA GLU A 75 5.08 -2.60 13.32
C GLU A 75 5.92 -1.67 14.20
N LYS A 76 5.99 -0.39 13.89
CA LYS A 76 6.60 0.58 14.80
C LYS A 76 5.76 0.80 16.07
N THR A 77 4.44 0.59 15.99
CA THR A 77 3.51 0.82 17.09
C THR A 77 2.68 -0.42 17.43
N HIS A 78 2.82 -1.50 16.68
CA HIS A 78 2.08 -2.74 16.88
C HIS A 78 3.02 -3.94 16.68
N SER A 79 2.62 -5.10 17.15
CA SER A 79 3.41 -6.31 16.97
C SER A 79 3.17 -6.93 15.58
N ARG A 80 4.09 -7.81 15.17
CA ARG A 80 3.90 -8.61 13.94
C ARG A 80 2.68 -9.52 14.06
N GLU A 81 2.45 -10.08 15.24
CA GLU A 81 1.28 -10.92 15.48
C GLU A 81 -0.02 -10.14 15.23
N GLU A 82 -0.05 -8.88 15.69
CA GLU A 82 -1.20 -8.01 15.46
C GLU A 82 -1.39 -7.75 13.97
N PHE A 83 -0.30 -7.51 13.22
CA PHE A 83 -0.39 -7.32 11.78
C PHE A 83 -0.93 -8.56 11.07
N ILE A 84 -0.40 -9.74 11.39
CA ILE A 84 -0.85 -10.99 10.78
C ILE A 84 -2.32 -11.25 11.10
N LYS A 85 -2.73 -10.96 12.33
CA LYS A 85 -4.11 -11.12 12.73
C LYS A 85 -5.04 -10.17 11.96
N LEU A 86 -4.56 -8.95 11.69
CA LEU A 86 -5.31 -7.91 10.99
C LEU A 86 -5.43 -8.21 9.50
N ILE A 87 -4.33 -8.51 8.84
CA ILE A 87 -4.23 -8.66 7.38
C ILE A 87 -4.30 -10.13 6.93
N GLY A 88 -3.82 -11.04 7.75
CA GLY A 88 -3.85 -12.48 7.45
C GLY A 88 -2.57 -13.00 6.83
N ARG A 89 -1.52 -12.18 6.70
CA ARG A 89 -0.28 -12.59 6.05
C ARG A 89 0.90 -11.72 6.53
N ASN A 90 2.09 -12.32 6.53
CA ASN A 90 3.35 -11.62 6.80
C ASN A 90 4.12 -11.44 5.49
N TYR A 91 4.42 -10.20 5.13
CA TYR A 91 5.14 -9.86 3.89
C TYR A 91 6.64 -9.64 4.10
N LEU A 92 7.10 -9.52 5.33
CA LEU A 92 8.50 -9.20 5.61
C LEU A 92 9.42 -10.41 5.56
N ASP A 93 8.88 -11.62 5.75
CA ASP A 93 9.66 -12.86 5.74
C ASP A 93 9.45 -13.70 4.47
N GLU A 94 8.97 -13.08 3.42
CA GLU A 94 8.82 -13.75 2.12
C GLU A 94 10.14 -13.84 1.36
#